data_c1fcd64042ec82db0fc234ff4642955f
#
_entry.id   c1fcd64042ec82db0fc234ff4642955f
#
_cell.length_a   1.000
_cell.length_b   1.000
_cell.length_c   1.000
_cell.angle_alpha   90.00
_cell.angle_beta   90.00
_cell.angle_gamma   90.00
#
_symmetry.space_group_name_H-M   'P 1'
#
loop_
_entity.id
_entity.type
_entity.pdbx_description
1 polymer ?
#
loop_
_entity_poly.entity_id
_entity_poly.type
_entity_poly.pdbx_seq_one_letter_code
_entity_poly.pdbx_strand_id
1 'polypeptide(L)'
;MASYLQIENISKSYGPKVLFEHIGFNINEGDKIALIAPNGTGKSTLLRILAGNDKSDSGGKITFLKHIRIAFLEQEFAFSPDNDIFTQVLESSRQFTEGLDDDALFAYELRIKKFITNFGLSPDSLMKNLSGGEVKRVALTVMLSSEADFFIMDEPTNHLDIDAIEFLENYLGHSRSTLLMVTHDRYFLDNVCNTVMELDHGAVYTYRGNYENYLEKRQERIDNYNAETAKVNNILRRELEWIRSSPCARTGKARYRINAFYDLKDRAEQVYTSGKVSLESMGNGSRLGSKIIDCKDVCFSYGPDVYLDHFTYNFQRFERVGIVGKNGTGKSTFLNLLTGNISGNGTLSGVIERGESLKIGYYRQSGMKFDEDQTVMQTVSDMGLLNQFLFSHDMFTTKVSRLSGGERRRLYLLTILMQNPNLLILDEPTNDLDIVTLNVLEEYLKDFKGSLIIVSHDRHFLDRLVDHLFIFCGDGKIKDFIGSYSEYHDYIKEYEAQQKAIAKAKEKEEKAATAAPDAKRATKKKLSWKEQKELEQLEKDIDSLGKEKAELEQALSSGTLEYEKVQEASQRFGTVSSLLDEKEMRWLELQENL
;
A
#
# COMPACT_ATOMS: atom_id res chain seq x y z
N MET A 1 9.33 -6.96 -31.09
CA MET A 1 9.31 -5.83 -30.17
C MET A 1 10.70 -5.22 -30.16
N ALA A 2 10.82 -3.91 -30.23
CA ALA A 2 12.12 -3.25 -30.17
C ALA A 2 12.68 -3.33 -28.74
N SER A 3 13.99 -3.55 -28.60
CA SER A 3 14.64 -3.49 -27.29
C SER A 3 14.94 -2.02 -26.97
N TYR A 4 14.32 -1.49 -25.90
CA TYR A 4 14.53 -0.10 -25.45
C TYR A 4 15.81 0.05 -24.63
N LEU A 5 16.14 -0.96 -23.83
CA LEU A 5 17.32 -0.98 -22.99
C LEU A 5 17.98 -2.35 -23.04
N GLN A 6 19.28 -2.37 -23.25
CA GLN A 6 20.14 -3.56 -23.16
C GLN A 6 21.28 -3.27 -22.21
N ILE A 7 21.44 -4.15 -21.24
CA ILE A 7 22.46 -4.08 -20.20
C ILE A 7 23.33 -5.32 -20.31
N GLU A 8 24.64 -5.10 -20.36
CA GLU A 8 25.63 -6.16 -20.43
C GLU A 8 26.71 -5.95 -19.37
N ASN A 9 26.86 -6.92 -18.48
CA ASN A 9 28.00 -7.06 -17.58
C ASN A 9 28.26 -5.81 -16.71
N ILE A 10 27.23 -5.28 -16.01
CA ILE A 10 27.40 -4.18 -15.05
C ILE A 10 27.62 -4.72 -13.64
N SER A 11 28.53 -4.05 -12.91
CA SER A 11 28.84 -4.34 -11.50
C SER A 11 28.94 -3.05 -10.71
N LYS A 12 28.55 -3.07 -9.44
CA LYS A 12 28.66 -1.93 -8.52
C LYS A 12 28.96 -2.39 -7.11
N SER A 13 29.87 -1.67 -6.46
CA SER A 13 30.24 -1.87 -5.07
C SER A 13 30.41 -0.54 -4.34
N TYR A 14 30.19 -0.54 -3.04
CA TYR A 14 30.54 0.58 -2.16
C TYR A 14 31.51 0.09 -1.07
N GLY A 15 32.78 0.41 -1.24
CA GLY A 15 33.84 -0.09 -0.37
C GLY A 15 33.91 -1.62 -0.40
N PRO A 16 33.80 -2.31 0.75
CA PRO A 16 33.84 -3.78 0.78
C PRO A 16 32.49 -4.44 0.42
N LYS A 17 31.40 -3.67 0.36
CA LYS A 17 30.05 -4.19 0.09
C LYS A 17 29.79 -4.21 -1.43
N VAL A 18 29.74 -5.42 -1.99
CA VAL A 18 29.29 -5.63 -3.36
C VAL A 18 27.78 -5.58 -3.39
N LEU A 19 27.20 -4.76 -4.27
CA LEU A 19 25.76 -4.65 -4.47
C LEU A 19 25.28 -5.66 -5.52
N PHE A 20 25.95 -5.68 -6.67
CA PHE A 20 25.68 -6.63 -7.75
C PHE A 20 26.93 -6.78 -8.64
N GLU A 21 27.07 -7.95 -9.24
CA GLU A 21 28.18 -8.30 -10.12
C GLU A 21 27.69 -8.92 -11.42
N HIS A 22 28.27 -8.48 -12.52
CA HIS A 22 28.07 -9.05 -13.86
C HIS A 22 26.61 -9.20 -14.28
N ILE A 23 25.72 -8.29 -13.83
CA ILE A 23 24.32 -8.35 -14.20
C ILE A 23 24.11 -7.91 -15.65
N GLY A 24 23.16 -8.58 -16.31
CA GLY A 24 22.72 -8.24 -17.67
C GLY A 24 21.26 -8.62 -17.85
N PHE A 25 20.50 -7.73 -18.50
CA PHE A 25 19.11 -7.95 -18.86
C PHE A 25 18.67 -6.99 -19.97
N ASN A 26 17.52 -7.27 -20.57
CA ASN A 26 16.94 -6.45 -21.63
C ASN A 26 15.53 -6.03 -21.25
N ILE A 27 15.15 -4.81 -21.63
CA ILE A 27 13.79 -4.28 -21.51
C ILE A 27 13.30 -3.93 -22.91
N ASN A 28 12.14 -4.45 -23.28
CA ASN A 28 11.55 -4.24 -24.59
C ASN A 28 10.44 -3.17 -24.51
N GLU A 29 10.05 -2.68 -25.67
CA GLU A 29 8.93 -1.77 -25.81
C GLU A 29 7.64 -2.37 -25.20
N GLY A 30 6.97 -1.60 -24.34
CA GLY A 30 5.73 -1.99 -23.66
C GLY A 30 5.91 -2.92 -22.47
N ASP A 31 7.16 -3.30 -22.11
CA ASP A 31 7.42 -4.03 -20.87
C ASP A 31 7.14 -3.12 -19.66
N LYS A 32 6.36 -3.61 -18.70
CA LYS A 32 6.10 -2.98 -17.41
C LYS A 32 6.68 -3.84 -16.31
N ILE A 33 7.86 -3.45 -15.85
CA ILE A 33 8.70 -4.28 -14.98
C ILE A 33 8.75 -3.70 -13.58
N ALA A 34 8.45 -4.53 -12.57
CA ALA A 34 8.71 -4.25 -11.16
C ALA A 34 10.04 -4.89 -10.74
N LEU A 35 10.96 -4.09 -10.23
CA LEU A 35 12.23 -4.56 -9.65
C LEU A 35 12.06 -4.77 -8.15
N ILE A 36 12.17 -6.01 -7.71
CA ILE A 36 12.08 -6.43 -6.30
C ILE A 36 13.45 -6.86 -5.82
N ALA A 37 13.82 -6.43 -4.62
CA ALA A 37 15.00 -6.91 -3.91
C ALA A 37 14.95 -6.49 -2.44
N PRO A 38 15.68 -7.15 -1.54
CA PRO A 38 15.86 -6.70 -0.16
C PRO A 38 16.44 -5.28 -0.08
N ASN A 39 16.19 -4.57 1.02
CA ASN A 39 16.77 -3.25 1.22
C ASN A 39 18.31 -3.33 1.33
N GLY A 40 18.99 -2.35 0.76
CA GLY A 40 20.45 -2.28 0.76
C GLY A 40 21.16 -3.17 -0.27
N THR A 41 20.43 -3.80 -1.22
CA THR A 41 20.99 -4.58 -2.33
C THR A 41 21.35 -3.75 -3.57
N GLY A 42 21.04 -2.45 -3.56
CA GLY A 42 21.42 -1.53 -4.64
C GLY A 42 20.33 -1.24 -5.69
N LYS A 43 19.02 -1.44 -5.37
CA LYS A 43 17.91 -1.09 -6.28
C LYS A 43 18.00 0.33 -6.82
N SER A 44 17.98 1.33 -5.93
CA SER A 44 18.06 2.75 -6.31
C SER A 44 19.37 3.10 -7.02
N THR A 45 20.47 2.45 -6.62
CA THR A 45 21.76 2.60 -7.30
C THR A 45 21.69 2.09 -8.73
N LEU A 46 21.06 0.94 -8.96
CA LEU A 46 20.85 0.40 -10.31
C LEU A 46 20.00 1.39 -11.14
N LEU A 47 18.89 1.88 -10.60
CA LEU A 47 18.06 2.86 -11.32
C LEU A 47 18.83 4.16 -11.65
N ARG A 48 19.66 4.67 -10.73
CA ARG A 48 20.52 5.85 -10.97
C ARG A 48 21.57 5.59 -12.07
N ILE A 49 22.15 4.40 -12.10
CA ILE A 49 23.08 4.00 -13.16
C ILE A 49 22.36 3.98 -14.51
N LEU A 50 21.14 3.43 -14.56
CA LEU A 50 20.34 3.39 -15.78
C LEU A 50 19.88 4.79 -16.24
N ALA A 51 19.57 5.67 -15.30
CA ALA A 51 19.23 7.06 -15.60
C ALA A 51 20.46 7.92 -16.03
N GLY A 52 21.68 7.38 -15.89
CA GLY A 52 22.91 8.09 -16.20
C GLY A 52 23.43 9.00 -15.07
N ASN A 53 22.79 8.96 -13.88
CA ASN A 53 23.16 9.78 -12.72
C ASN A 53 24.29 9.16 -11.88
N ASP A 54 24.64 7.88 -12.10
CA ASP A 54 25.77 7.17 -11.49
C ASP A 54 26.47 6.30 -12.53
N LYS A 55 27.68 5.81 -12.21
CA LYS A 55 28.49 4.97 -13.10
C LYS A 55 28.66 3.58 -12.52
N SER A 56 28.68 2.55 -13.38
CA SER A 56 29.08 1.21 -13.00
C SER A 56 30.58 1.15 -12.75
N ASP A 57 31.02 0.25 -11.87
CA ASP A 57 32.45 0.04 -11.56
C ASP A 57 33.13 -0.85 -12.62
N SER A 58 32.36 -1.67 -13.33
CA SER A 58 32.86 -2.51 -14.43
C SER A 58 32.77 -1.79 -15.77
N GLY A 59 33.53 -2.24 -16.75
CA GLY A 59 33.44 -1.79 -18.13
C GLY A 59 32.20 -2.27 -18.89
N GLY A 60 31.12 -2.61 -18.17
CA GLY A 60 29.86 -3.06 -18.75
C GLY A 60 29.21 -2.01 -19.64
N LYS A 61 28.30 -2.45 -20.51
CA LYS A 61 27.67 -1.61 -21.51
C LYS A 61 26.18 -1.45 -21.22
N ILE A 62 25.72 -0.19 -21.25
CA ILE A 62 24.30 0.18 -21.21
C ILE A 62 23.97 0.81 -22.54
N THR A 63 23.02 0.24 -23.26
CA THR A 63 22.63 0.71 -24.59
C THR A 63 21.13 0.99 -24.60
N PHE A 64 20.76 2.24 -24.84
CA PHE A 64 19.40 2.65 -25.10
C PHE A 64 19.11 2.72 -26.60
N LEU A 65 17.88 2.43 -26.97
CA LEU A 65 17.43 2.69 -28.33
C LEU A 65 17.54 4.20 -28.62
N LYS A 66 17.98 4.56 -29.82
CA LYS A 66 18.12 5.97 -30.22
C LYS A 66 16.76 6.66 -30.23
N HIS A 67 16.74 7.91 -29.81
CA HIS A 67 15.57 8.82 -29.84
C HIS A 67 14.44 8.50 -28.85
N ILE A 68 14.63 7.57 -27.90
CA ILE A 68 13.64 7.40 -26.82
C ILE A 68 13.79 8.50 -25.77
N ARG A 69 12.65 9.00 -25.31
CA ARG A 69 12.58 9.94 -24.18
C ARG A 69 12.48 9.15 -22.88
N ILE A 70 13.40 9.41 -21.97
CA ILE A 70 13.47 8.73 -20.66
C ILE A 70 13.12 9.76 -19.60
N ALA A 71 12.23 9.39 -18.66
CA ALA A 71 11.97 10.17 -17.47
C ALA A 71 12.29 9.32 -16.22
N PHE A 72 13.00 9.94 -15.29
CA PHE A 72 13.44 9.28 -14.05
C PHE A 72 12.83 9.97 -12.83
N LEU A 73 12.17 9.19 -11.97
CA LEU A 73 11.66 9.60 -10.68
C LEU A 73 12.62 9.12 -9.60
N GLU A 74 13.36 10.04 -9.00
CA GLU A 74 14.24 9.75 -7.87
C GLU A 74 13.44 9.58 -6.55
N GLN A 75 14.09 9.04 -5.54
CA GLN A 75 13.49 8.93 -4.20
C GLN A 75 13.47 10.28 -3.47
N GLU A 76 14.49 11.10 -3.65
CA GLU A 76 14.61 12.45 -3.06
C GLU A 76 14.60 13.51 -4.16
N PHE A 77 13.91 14.62 -3.90
CA PHE A 77 13.76 15.72 -4.86
C PHE A 77 14.36 17.00 -4.28
N ALA A 78 15.14 17.70 -5.11
CA ALA A 78 15.66 19.03 -4.80
C ALA A 78 14.86 20.07 -5.59
N PHE A 79 13.85 20.67 -4.96
CA PHE A 79 13.05 21.75 -5.51
C PHE A 79 13.39 23.08 -4.85
N SER A 80 13.18 24.18 -5.59
CA SER A 80 13.37 25.54 -5.07
C SER A 80 12.23 25.89 -4.10
N PRO A 81 12.51 26.20 -2.82
CA PRO A 81 11.48 26.40 -1.80
C PRO A 81 10.58 27.62 -2.06
N ASP A 82 11.06 28.60 -2.81
CA ASP A 82 10.37 29.86 -3.06
C ASP A 82 9.50 29.86 -4.33
N ASN A 83 9.60 28.83 -5.17
CA ASN A 83 8.76 28.67 -6.35
C ASN A 83 7.34 28.21 -5.95
N ASP A 84 6.34 28.62 -6.73
CA ASP A 84 5.04 27.98 -6.75
C ASP A 84 5.11 26.65 -7.53
N ILE A 85 4.09 25.79 -7.32
CA ILE A 85 4.05 24.45 -7.92
C ILE A 85 4.13 24.51 -9.45
N PHE A 86 3.35 25.39 -10.08
CA PHE A 86 3.29 25.46 -11.54
C PHE A 86 4.65 25.87 -12.14
N THR A 87 5.25 26.91 -11.59
CA THR A 87 6.58 27.39 -12.01
C THR A 87 7.64 26.32 -11.77
N GLN A 88 7.60 25.63 -10.62
CA GLN A 88 8.55 24.57 -10.31
C GLN A 88 8.46 23.40 -11.30
N VAL A 89 7.23 22.96 -11.63
CA VAL A 89 7.02 21.88 -12.60
C VAL A 89 7.55 22.30 -13.97
N LEU A 90 7.27 23.52 -14.41
CA LEU A 90 7.73 24.04 -15.69
C LEU A 90 9.26 24.13 -15.76
N GLU A 91 9.90 24.63 -14.70
CA GLU A 91 11.38 24.70 -14.62
C GLU A 91 12.03 23.31 -14.63
N SER A 92 11.49 22.36 -13.89
CA SER A 92 11.98 20.99 -13.85
C SER A 92 11.77 20.24 -15.16
N SER A 93 10.84 20.72 -15.98
CA SER A 93 10.49 20.13 -17.28
C SER A 93 11.27 20.74 -18.46
N ARG A 94 12.22 21.65 -18.22
CA ARG A 94 12.95 22.36 -19.31
C ARG A 94 13.53 21.41 -20.36
N GLN A 95 14.11 20.29 -19.94
CA GLN A 95 14.67 19.28 -20.84
C GLN A 95 13.64 18.68 -21.82
N PHE A 96 12.34 18.73 -21.50
CA PHE A 96 11.25 18.22 -22.33
C PHE A 96 10.56 19.33 -23.14
N THR A 97 10.75 20.59 -22.75
CA THR A 97 10.11 21.75 -23.40
C THR A 97 11.06 22.50 -24.30
N GLU A 98 12.37 22.27 -24.23
CA GLU A 98 13.38 22.94 -25.05
C GLU A 98 13.20 22.57 -26.52
N GLY A 99 12.95 23.57 -27.36
CA GLY A 99 12.73 23.39 -28.81
C GLY A 99 11.28 23.15 -29.22
N LEU A 100 10.31 23.21 -28.30
CA LEU A 100 8.89 23.20 -28.64
C LEU A 100 8.47 24.55 -29.22
N ASP A 101 7.51 24.53 -30.16
CA ASP A 101 6.82 25.72 -30.62
C ASP A 101 5.78 26.23 -29.58
N ASP A 102 5.25 27.43 -29.78
CA ASP A 102 4.32 28.05 -28.83
C ASP A 102 3.04 27.22 -28.61
N ASP A 103 2.52 26.58 -29.66
CA ASP A 103 1.31 25.73 -29.56
C ASP A 103 1.60 24.46 -28.78
N ALA A 104 2.75 23.81 -28.99
CA ALA A 104 3.16 22.62 -28.23
C ALA A 104 3.49 22.97 -26.78
N LEU A 105 4.09 24.14 -26.53
CA LEU A 105 4.35 24.62 -25.17
C LEU A 105 3.03 24.87 -24.42
N PHE A 106 2.07 25.52 -25.05
CA PHE A 106 0.75 25.75 -24.48
C PHE A 106 0.02 24.42 -24.18
N ALA A 107 0.10 23.44 -25.08
CA ALA A 107 -0.45 22.11 -24.84
C ALA A 107 0.23 21.40 -23.65
N TYR A 108 1.55 21.61 -23.49
CA TYR A 108 2.33 21.09 -22.36
C TYR A 108 1.89 21.73 -21.03
N GLU A 109 1.70 23.04 -20.98
CA GLU A 109 1.19 23.76 -19.80
C GLU A 109 -0.21 23.30 -19.39
N LEU A 110 -1.10 23.09 -20.36
CA LEU A 110 -2.44 22.54 -20.08
C LEU A 110 -2.37 21.14 -19.48
N ARG A 111 -1.41 20.35 -19.92
CA ARG A 111 -1.17 19.01 -19.39
C ARG A 111 -0.67 19.07 -17.94
N ILE A 112 0.29 19.95 -17.64
CA ILE A 112 0.75 20.21 -16.27
C ILE A 112 -0.44 20.59 -15.38
N LYS A 113 -1.27 21.54 -15.78
CA LYS A 113 -2.46 21.96 -15.02
C LYS A 113 -3.42 20.80 -14.77
N LYS A 114 -3.61 19.94 -15.76
CA LYS A 114 -4.45 18.73 -15.62
C LYS A 114 -3.88 17.78 -14.57
N PHE A 115 -2.59 17.49 -14.56
CA PHE A 115 -1.97 16.60 -13.58
C PHE A 115 -1.98 17.23 -12.17
N ILE A 116 -1.68 18.52 -12.04
CA ILE A 116 -1.79 19.26 -10.78
C ILE A 116 -3.19 19.10 -10.18
N THR A 117 -4.24 19.30 -11.01
CA THR A 117 -5.64 19.14 -10.58
C THR A 117 -5.96 17.69 -10.20
N ASN A 118 -5.51 16.70 -11.00
CA ASN A 118 -5.76 15.29 -10.73
C ASN A 118 -5.09 14.82 -9.44
N PHE A 119 -3.93 15.37 -9.10
CA PHE A 119 -3.25 15.11 -7.83
C PHE A 119 -3.77 15.96 -6.67
N GLY A 120 -4.81 16.78 -6.87
CA GLY A 120 -5.43 17.62 -5.84
C GLY A 120 -4.49 18.71 -5.30
N LEU A 121 -3.54 19.18 -6.12
CA LEU A 121 -2.61 20.24 -5.78
C LEU A 121 -3.16 21.61 -6.22
N SER A 122 -2.76 22.69 -5.52
CA SER A 122 -3.04 24.05 -5.93
C SER A 122 -1.84 24.64 -6.68
N PRO A 123 -1.99 25.11 -7.94
CA PRO A 123 -0.88 25.60 -8.75
C PRO A 123 -0.06 26.71 -8.09
N ASP A 124 -0.72 27.57 -7.31
CA ASP A 124 -0.14 28.78 -6.70
C ASP A 124 0.50 28.51 -5.32
N SER A 125 0.44 27.26 -4.81
CA SER A 125 1.04 26.91 -3.53
C SER A 125 2.56 26.92 -3.61
N LEU A 126 3.23 27.52 -2.60
CA LEU A 126 4.69 27.57 -2.53
C LEU A 126 5.26 26.22 -2.09
N MET A 127 6.36 25.80 -2.73
CA MET A 127 7.04 24.52 -2.47
C MET A 127 7.44 24.33 -0.99
N LYS A 128 7.86 25.41 -0.30
CA LYS A 128 8.24 25.37 1.13
C LYS A 128 7.11 24.99 2.09
N ASN A 129 5.86 25.14 1.67
CA ASN A 129 4.67 24.87 2.51
C ASN A 129 4.13 23.46 2.29
N LEU A 130 4.71 22.69 1.37
CA LEU A 130 4.21 21.37 0.99
C LEU A 130 4.70 20.28 1.96
N SER A 131 3.82 19.34 2.23
CA SER A 131 4.17 18.07 2.88
C SER A 131 5.01 17.18 1.95
N GLY A 132 5.72 16.18 2.51
CA GLY A 132 6.51 15.22 1.71
C GLY A 132 5.68 14.50 0.64
N GLY A 133 4.43 14.15 0.95
CA GLY A 133 3.52 13.54 -0.03
C GLY A 133 3.10 14.49 -1.15
N GLU A 134 2.91 15.78 -0.86
CA GLU A 134 2.64 16.79 -1.90
C GLU A 134 3.85 17.04 -2.78
N VAL A 135 5.06 17.11 -2.21
CA VAL A 135 6.31 17.19 -2.98
C VAL A 135 6.45 16.00 -3.93
N LYS A 136 6.12 14.79 -3.47
CA LYS A 136 6.10 13.59 -4.32
C LYS A 136 5.10 13.70 -5.47
N ARG A 137 3.89 14.22 -5.21
CA ARG A 137 2.88 14.47 -6.26
C ARG A 137 3.34 15.51 -7.29
N VAL A 138 4.08 16.54 -6.86
CA VAL A 138 4.72 17.51 -7.79
C VAL A 138 5.75 16.81 -8.67
N ALA A 139 6.62 15.96 -8.10
CA ALA A 139 7.62 15.21 -8.88
C ALA A 139 6.97 14.24 -9.89
N LEU A 140 5.89 13.57 -9.50
CA LEU A 140 5.09 12.75 -10.41
C LEU A 140 4.46 13.60 -11.52
N THR A 141 4.00 14.81 -11.22
CA THR A 141 3.48 15.74 -12.24
C THR A 141 4.55 16.09 -13.27
N VAL A 142 5.78 16.41 -12.85
CA VAL A 142 6.91 16.65 -13.77
C VAL A 142 7.12 15.46 -14.69
N MET A 143 7.19 14.26 -14.11
CA MET A 143 7.48 13.04 -14.83
C MET A 143 6.36 12.66 -15.82
N LEU A 144 5.11 12.64 -15.39
CA LEU A 144 3.98 12.24 -16.23
C LEU A 144 3.67 13.26 -17.34
N SER A 145 3.99 14.54 -17.11
CA SER A 145 3.84 15.59 -18.13
C SER A 145 4.85 15.44 -19.28
N SER A 146 5.97 14.73 -19.08
CA SER A 146 7.05 14.59 -20.05
C SER A 146 6.70 13.79 -21.30
N GLU A 147 5.61 12.97 -21.26
CA GLU A 147 5.27 11.99 -22.33
C GLU A 147 6.46 11.11 -22.71
N ALA A 148 7.23 10.67 -21.73
CA ALA A 148 8.37 9.81 -21.96
C ALA A 148 7.92 8.43 -22.48
N ASP A 149 8.75 7.86 -23.36
CA ASP A 149 8.54 6.51 -23.90
C ASP A 149 8.93 5.45 -22.86
N PHE A 150 9.88 5.81 -21.97
CA PHE A 150 10.39 4.93 -20.93
C PHE A 150 10.45 5.65 -19.58
N PHE A 151 9.70 5.15 -18.61
CA PHE A 151 9.68 5.63 -17.25
C PHE A 151 10.54 4.73 -16.34
N ILE A 152 11.42 5.36 -15.58
CA ILE A 152 12.18 4.72 -14.50
C ILE A 152 11.71 5.34 -13.18
N MET A 153 11.19 4.54 -12.24
CA MET A 153 10.59 5.05 -11.01
C MET A 153 11.17 4.38 -9.77
N ASP A 154 11.58 5.18 -8.80
CA ASP A 154 12.02 4.67 -7.49
C ASP A 154 10.95 4.97 -6.43
N GLU A 155 10.27 3.90 -5.96
CA GLU A 155 9.22 3.93 -4.95
C GLU A 155 8.13 4.99 -5.24
N PRO A 156 7.40 4.91 -6.38
CA PRO A 156 6.46 5.95 -6.78
C PRO A 156 5.25 6.08 -5.85
N THR A 157 4.86 5.02 -5.14
CA THR A 157 3.68 4.98 -4.26
C THR A 157 3.94 5.45 -2.84
N ASN A 158 5.22 5.52 -2.40
CA ASN A 158 5.55 5.93 -1.04
C ASN A 158 5.08 7.36 -0.74
N HIS A 159 4.48 7.53 0.44
CA HIS A 159 3.93 8.79 0.95
C HIS A 159 2.74 9.34 0.16
N LEU A 160 2.21 8.62 -0.83
CA LEU A 160 0.98 8.97 -1.51
C LEU A 160 -0.24 8.49 -0.71
N ASP A 161 -1.31 9.24 -0.80
CA ASP A 161 -2.63 8.76 -0.37
C ASP A 161 -3.24 7.83 -1.43
N ILE A 162 -4.26 7.08 -1.02
CA ILE A 162 -4.88 6.06 -1.85
C ILE A 162 -5.44 6.65 -3.16
N ASP A 163 -6.05 7.84 -3.12
CA ASP A 163 -6.59 8.50 -4.30
C ASP A 163 -5.51 8.77 -5.35
N ALA A 164 -4.32 9.22 -4.91
CA ALA A 164 -3.18 9.47 -5.80
C ALA A 164 -2.58 8.17 -6.35
N ILE A 165 -2.54 7.10 -5.53
CA ILE A 165 -2.09 5.77 -5.97
C ILE A 165 -3.02 5.23 -7.04
N GLU A 166 -4.35 5.29 -6.85
CA GLU A 166 -5.34 4.84 -7.84
C GLU A 166 -5.26 5.63 -9.15
N PHE A 167 -5.07 6.93 -9.05
CA PHE A 167 -4.87 7.75 -10.25
C PHE A 167 -3.63 7.28 -11.02
N LEU A 168 -2.51 7.04 -10.32
CA LEU A 168 -1.26 6.58 -10.92
C LEU A 168 -1.39 5.18 -11.52
N GLU A 169 -2.07 4.25 -10.84
CA GLU A 169 -2.39 2.91 -11.34
C GLU A 169 -3.17 2.98 -12.65
N ASN A 170 -4.26 3.74 -12.67
CA ASN A 170 -5.10 3.89 -13.84
C ASN A 170 -4.32 4.50 -15.02
N TYR A 171 -3.52 5.53 -14.76
CA TYR A 171 -2.73 6.18 -15.79
C TYR A 171 -1.69 5.24 -16.38
N LEU A 172 -0.86 4.61 -15.53
CA LEU A 172 0.22 3.72 -15.97
C LEU A 172 -0.33 2.40 -16.54
N GLY A 173 -1.42 1.87 -15.97
CA GLY A 173 -2.07 0.65 -16.45
C GLY A 173 -2.54 0.77 -17.91
N HIS A 174 -3.10 1.92 -18.30
CA HIS A 174 -3.60 2.18 -19.64
C HIS A 174 -2.53 2.78 -20.59
N SER A 175 -1.42 3.27 -20.06
CA SER A 175 -0.31 3.80 -20.85
C SER A 175 0.38 2.70 -21.67
N ARG A 176 0.84 3.05 -22.88
CA ARG A 176 1.69 2.19 -23.72
C ARG A 176 3.18 2.36 -23.41
N SER A 177 3.54 3.26 -22.51
CA SER A 177 4.93 3.53 -22.15
C SER A 177 5.56 2.30 -21.50
N THR A 178 6.86 2.13 -21.75
CA THR A 178 7.69 1.13 -21.06
C THR A 178 7.98 1.61 -19.65
N LEU A 179 7.98 0.71 -18.68
CA LEU A 179 8.14 1.04 -17.27
C LEU A 179 9.14 0.11 -16.60
N LEU A 180 10.10 0.68 -15.89
CA LEU A 180 10.92 -0.01 -14.88
C LEU A 180 10.73 0.69 -13.55
N MET A 181 10.18 0.01 -12.56
CA MET A 181 9.97 0.61 -11.25
C MET A 181 10.43 -0.27 -10.10
N VAL A 182 10.86 0.36 -9.02
CA VAL A 182 11.00 -0.25 -7.70
C VAL A 182 9.74 0.09 -6.92
N THR A 183 9.05 -0.89 -6.38
CA THR A 183 7.90 -0.66 -5.49
C THR A 183 7.78 -1.79 -4.47
N HIS A 184 7.24 -1.44 -3.32
CA HIS A 184 6.87 -2.39 -2.26
C HIS A 184 5.36 -2.58 -2.16
N ASP A 185 4.58 -1.82 -2.93
CA ASP A 185 3.14 -1.94 -3.04
C ASP A 185 2.77 -3.09 -4.00
N ARG A 186 2.26 -4.19 -3.44
CA ARG A 186 1.92 -5.41 -4.17
C ARG A 186 0.71 -5.24 -5.06
N TYR A 187 -0.29 -4.48 -4.58
CA TYR A 187 -1.51 -4.24 -5.34
C TYR A 187 -1.21 -3.38 -6.58
N PHE A 188 -0.39 -2.35 -6.39
CA PHE A 188 0.10 -1.53 -7.50
C PHE A 188 0.89 -2.35 -8.52
N LEU A 189 1.74 -3.26 -8.03
CA LEU A 189 2.52 -4.16 -8.88
C LEU A 189 1.61 -5.05 -9.73
N ASP A 190 0.58 -5.66 -9.14
CA ASP A 190 -0.34 -6.56 -9.84
C ASP A 190 -1.19 -5.85 -10.89
N ASN A 191 -1.57 -4.60 -10.65
CA ASN A 191 -2.41 -3.83 -11.57
C ASN A 191 -1.61 -3.19 -12.73
N VAL A 192 -0.34 -2.85 -12.50
CA VAL A 192 0.45 -2.08 -13.46
C VAL A 192 1.48 -2.94 -14.19
N CYS A 193 2.14 -3.88 -13.50
CA CYS A 193 3.26 -4.63 -14.06
C CYS A 193 2.84 -5.96 -14.68
N ASN A 194 3.54 -6.34 -15.73
CA ASN A 194 3.39 -7.63 -16.41
C ASN A 194 4.59 -8.57 -16.18
N THR A 195 5.63 -8.06 -15.55
CA THR A 195 6.88 -8.78 -15.32
C THR A 195 7.47 -8.34 -13.99
N VAL A 196 7.91 -9.30 -13.19
CA VAL A 196 8.68 -9.06 -11.96
C VAL A 196 10.13 -9.44 -12.20
N MET A 197 11.05 -8.55 -11.83
CA MET A 197 12.48 -8.77 -11.88
C MET A 197 13.03 -8.78 -10.46
N GLU A 198 13.66 -9.86 -10.05
CA GLU A 198 14.24 -10.00 -8.71
C GLU A 198 15.76 -9.84 -8.78
N LEU A 199 16.31 -8.93 -7.99
CA LEU A 199 17.75 -8.82 -7.76
C LEU A 199 18.07 -9.57 -6.46
N ASP A 200 18.71 -10.72 -6.57
CA ASP A 200 18.99 -11.63 -5.47
C ASP A 200 20.40 -12.22 -5.57
N HIS A 201 21.17 -12.14 -4.48
CA HIS A 201 22.57 -12.55 -4.41
C HIS A 201 23.44 -12.06 -5.60
N GLY A 202 23.22 -10.80 -6.01
CA GLY A 202 23.97 -10.18 -7.11
C GLY A 202 23.56 -10.62 -8.52
N ALA A 203 22.56 -11.49 -8.67
CA ALA A 203 22.01 -11.93 -9.94
C ALA A 203 20.57 -11.40 -10.16
N VAL A 204 20.17 -11.28 -11.43
CA VAL A 204 18.84 -10.85 -11.82
C VAL A 204 18.03 -12.02 -12.34
N TYR A 205 16.86 -12.23 -11.78
CA TYR A 205 15.89 -13.26 -12.20
C TYR A 205 14.62 -12.59 -12.70
N THR A 206 14.08 -13.06 -13.81
CA THR A 206 12.90 -12.47 -14.44
C THR A 206 11.73 -13.45 -14.41
N TYR A 207 10.59 -12.99 -13.91
CA TYR A 207 9.35 -13.75 -13.78
C TYR A 207 8.24 -13.02 -14.53
N ARG A 208 7.58 -13.69 -15.47
CA ARG A 208 6.41 -13.13 -16.17
C ARG A 208 5.14 -13.44 -15.39
N GLY A 209 4.26 -12.47 -15.29
CA GLY A 209 2.99 -12.56 -14.58
C GLY A 209 2.92 -11.60 -13.38
N ASN A 210 1.93 -11.84 -12.52
CA ASN A 210 1.64 -11.08 -11.31
C ASN A 210 2.55 -11.47 -10.12
N TYR A 211 2.33 -10.81 -8.99
CA TYR A 211 3.11 -11.05 -7.75
C TYR A 211 2.95 -12.48 -7.21
N GLU A 212 1.75 -13.06 -7.32
CA GLU A 212 1.48 -14.43 -6.88
C GLU A 212 2.29 -15.44 -7.69
N ASN A 213 2.30 -15.31 -9.02
CA ASN A 213 3.14 -16.10 -9.92
C ASN A 213 4.64 -15.97 -9.59
N TYR A 214 5.07 -14.76 -9.22
CA TYR A 214 6.44 -14.52 -8.77
C TYR A 214 6.75 -15.34 -7.51
N LEU A 215 5.86 -15.29 -6.49
CA LEU A 215 6.07 -16.02 -5.24
C LEU A 215 6.17 -17.54 -5.47
N GLU A 216 5.28 -18.12 -6.28
CA GLU A 216 5.31 -19.55 -6.62
C GLU A 216 6.63 -19.93 -7.30
N LYS A 217 6.99 -19.25 -8.38
CA LYS A 217 8.22 -19.54 -9.13
C LYS A 217 9.48 -19.26 -8.33
N ARG A 218 9.46 -18.25 -7.47
CA ARG A 218 10.56 -18.00 -6.54
C ARG A 218 10.72 -19.16 -5.56
N GLN A 219 9.60 -19.65 -5.00
CA GLN A 219 9.64 -20.79 -4.09
C GLN A 219 10.16 -22.05 -4.80
N GLU A 220 9.68 -22.34 -6.01
CA GLU A 220 10.19 -23.45 -6.82
C GLU A 220 11.71 -23.33 -7.08
N ARG A 221 12.20 -22.12 -7.39
CA ARG A 221 13.63 -21.86 -7.59
C ARG A 221 14.42 -22.17 -6.31
N ILE A 222 13.94 -21.69 -5.16
CA ILE A 222 14.59 -21.90 -3.86
C ILE A 222 14.60 -23.39 -3.50
N ASP A 223 13.49 -24.09 -3.70
CA ASP A 223 13.36 -25.51 -3.39
C ASP A 223 14.28 -26.35 -4.29
N ASN A 224 14.37 -26.03 -5.59
CA ASN A 224 15.31 -26.67 -6.51
C ASN A 224 16.77 -26.42 -6.09
N TYR A 225 17.12 -25.17 -5.75
CA TYR A 225 18.46 -24.82 -5.30
C TYR A 225 18.82 -25.56 -3.99
N ASN A 226 17.90 -25.63 -3.03
CA ASN A 226 18.11 -26.37 -1.78
C ASN A 226 18.24 -27.87 -2.01
N ALA A 227 17.47 -28.44 -2.95
CA ALA A 227 17.59 -29.85 -3.33
C ALA A 227 18.95 -30.16 -4.00
N GLU A 228 19.44 -29.26 -4.86
CA GLU A 228 20.78 -29.37 -5.44
C GLU A 228 21.88 -29.26 -4.38
N THR A 229 21.77 -28.29 -3.48
CA THR A 229 22.73 -28.12 -2.37
C THR A 229 22.73 -29.33 -1.43
N ALA A 230 21.56 -29.92 -1.14
CA ALA A 230 21.48 -31.15 -0.37
C ALA A 230 22.21 -32.33 -1.06
N LYS A 231 22.10 -32.44 -2.40
CA LYS A 231 22.87 -33.42 -3.18
C LYS A 231 24.38 -33.17 -3.08
N VAL A 232 24.79 -31.89 -3.24
CA VAL A 232 26.22 -31.49 -3.11
C VAL A 232 26.75 -31.80 -1.71
N ASN A 233 25.97 -31.49 -0.66
CA ASN A 233 26.34 -31.81 0.73
C ASN A 233 26.50 -33.33 0.98
N ASN A 234 25.65 -34.16 0.37
CA ASN A 234 25.77 -35.62 0.46
C ASN A 234 27.03 -36.12 -0.25
N ILE A 235 27.36 -35.52 -1.41
CA ILE A 235 28.62 -35.84 -2.12
C ILE A 235 29.83 -35.38 -1.27
N LEU A 236 29.79 -34.17 -0.75
CA LEU A 236 30.82 -33.58 0.11
C LEU A 236 31.09 -34.46 1.33
N ARG A 237 30.05 -34.99 1.99
CA ARG A 237 30.19 -35.90 3.13
C ARG A 237 30.94 -37.18 2.73
N ARG A 238 30.59 -37.80 1.60
CA ARG A 238 31.29 -38.98 1.06
C ARG A 238 32.73 -38.70 0.69
N GLU A 239 32.99 -37.54 0.07
CA GLU A 239 34.37 -37.15 -0.29
C GLU A 239 35.20 -36.83 0.95
N LEU A 240 34.60 -36.24 1.99
CA LEU A 240 35.25 -35.99 3.27
C LEU A 240 35.65 -37.32 3.98
N GLU A 241 34.73 -38.29 4.00
CA GLU A 241 34.99 -39.62 4.53
C GLU A 241 36.16 -40.32 3.76
N TRP A 242 36.13 -40.16 2.43
CA TRP A 242 37.21 -40.70 1.59
C TRP A 242 38.55 -40.00 1.87
N ILE A 243 38.60 -38.68 1.98
CA ILE A 243 39.80 -37.92 2.34
C ILE A 243 40.34 -38.37 3.71
N ARG A 244 39.46 -38.60 4.68
CA ARG A 244 39.86 -39.08 6.03
C ARG A 244 40.35 -40.52 6.05
N SER A 245 39.83 -41.37 5.17
CA SER A 245 40.17 -42.80 5.13
C SER A 245 41.35 -43.17 4.21
N SER A 246 41.82 -42.24 3.36
CA SER A 246 42.88 -42.54 2.40
C SER A 246 44.27 -42.40 2.99
N PRO A 247 45.18 -43.44 2.89
CA PRO A 247 46.57 -43.29 3.25
C PRO A 247 47.30 -42.35 2.30
N CYS A 248 48.22 -41.54 2.82
CA CYS A 248 48.91 -40.44 2.15
C CYS A 248 49.89 -40.84 1.00
N ALA A 249 49.77 -42.00 0.45
CA ALA A 249 50.75 -42.54 -0.46
C ALA A 249 50.25 -42.84 -1.88
N ARG A 250 50.02 -41.81 -2.69
CA ARG A 250 50.10 -41.80 -4.19
C ARG A 250 49.57 -40.49 -4.76
N THR A 251 50.46 -39.64 -5.24
CA THR A 251 50.38 -38.18 -5.26
C THR A 251 49.70 -37.51 -6.46
N GLY A 252 49.31 -38.18 -7.51
CA GLY A 252 48.81 -37.48 -8.72
C GLY A 252 47.28 -37.36 -8.81
N LYS A 253 46.57 -38.47 -8.60
CA LYS A 253 45.08 -38.49 -8.68
C LYS A 253 44.40 -37.90 -7.43
N ALA A 254 45.08 -37.92 -6.29
CA ALA A 254 44.58 -37.37 -5.04
C ALA A 254 44.44 -35.83 -5.09
N ARG A 255 45.35 -35.11 -5.74
CA ARG A 255 45.28 -33.63 -5.84
C ARG A 255 44.07 -33.13 -6.60
N TYR A 256 43.72 -33.72 -7.74
CA TYR A 256 42.53 -33.33 -8.50
C TYR A 256 41.25 -33.52 -7.66
N ARG A 257 41.14 -34.63 -6.94
CA ARG A 257 39.99 -34.95 -6.11
C ARG A 257 39.91 -34.06 -4.86
N ILE A 258 41.06 -33.66 -4.31
CA ILE A 258 41.16 -32.70 -3.22
C ILE A 258 40.73 -31.31 -3.69
N ASN A 259 41.16 -30.84 -4.86
CA ASN A 259 40.72 -29.57 -5.43
C ASN A 259 39.22 -29.61 -5.72
N ALA A 260 38.70 -30.66 -6.32
CA ALA A 260 37.27 -30.85 -6.54
C ALA A 260 36.46 -30.86 -5.23
N PHE A 261 37.03 -31.36 -4.12
CA PHE A 261 36.40 -31.28 -2.80
C PHE A 261 36.31 -29.83 -2.30
N TYR A 262 37.35 -29.01 -2.46
CA TYR A 262 37.28 -27.59 -2.07
C TYR A 262 36.28 -26.82 -2.95
N ASP A 263 36.24 -27.07 -4.25
CA ASP A 263 35.25 -26.48 -5.16
C ASP A 263 33.79 -26.87 -4.76
N LEU A 264 33.60 -28.14 -4.34
CA LEU A 264 32.32 -28.62 -3.81
C LEU A 264 31.99 -27.99 -2.44
N LYS A 265 33.01 -27.78 -1.60
CA LYS A 265 32.85 -27.14 -0.30
C LYS A 265 32.40 -25.69 -0.45
N ASP A 266 33.04 -24.91 -1.33
CA ASP A 266 32.68 -23.54 -1.62
C ASP A 266 31.25 -23.44 -2.18
N ARG A 267 30.83 -24.40 -3.03
CA ARG A 267 29.43 -24.51 -3.49
C ARG A 267 28.47 -24.90 -2.37
N ALA A 268 28.87 -25.76 -1.44
CA ALA A 268 28.03 -26.18 -0.33
C ALA A 268 27.84 -25.09 0.75
N GLU A 269 28.80 -24.18 0.88
CA GLU A 269 28.71 -23.04 1.78
C GLU A 269 27.74 -21.94 1.26
N GLN A 270 27.42 -21.97 -0.05
CA GLN A 270 26.40 -21.09 -0.66
C GLN A 270 24.96 -21.59 -0.42
N VAL A 271 24.63 -21.99 0.80
CA VAL A 271 23.27 -22.45 1.13
C VAL A 271 22.31 -21.26 1.08
N TYR A 272 21.26 -21.39 0.27
CA TYR A 272 20.15 -20.45 0.30
C TYR A 272 19.36 -20.66 1.60
N THR A 273 19.68 -19.91 2.62
CA THR A 273 18.88 -19.83 3.84
C THR A 273 17.67 -18.93 3.60
N SER A 274 16.65 -19.45 2.92
CA SER A 274 15.33 -18.84 3.08
C SER A 274 14.91 -19.13 4.52
N GLY A 275 14.91 -18.10 5.33
CA GLY A 275 14.44 -18.20 6.71
C GLY A 275 12.95 -18.58 6.72
N LYS A 276 12.63 -19.87 6.55
CA LYS A 276 11.35 -20.42 7.02
C LYS A 276 11.47 -20.44 8.53
N VAL A 277 10.91 -19.45 9.14
CA VAL A 277 10.90 -19.35 10.58
C VAL A 277 9.54 -19.80 11.09
N SER A 278 9.57 -20.88 11.87
CA SER A 278 8.43 -21.23 12.72
C SER A 278 8.42 -20.28 13.91
N LEU A 279 7.45 -19.39 13.93
CA LEU A 279 7.19 -18.41 15.01
C LEU A 279 6.61 -19.06 16.30
N GLU A 280 6.73 -20.38 16.45
CA GLU A 280 6.09 -21.14 17.54
C GLU A 280 6.52 -20.73 18.96
N SER A 281 7.58 -19.96 19.13
CA SER A 281 8.14 -19.64 20.46
C SER A 281 7.70 -18.31 21.09
N MET A 282 7.01 -17.42 20.37
CA MET A 282 6.63 -16.09 20.89
C MET A 282 5.21 -15.96 21.45
N GLY A 283 4.49 -17.05 21.57
CA GLY A 283 3.06 -17.09 21.86
C GLY A 283 2.60 -16.86 23.30
N ASN A 284 3.43 -16.39 24.22
CA ASN A 284 2.96 -16.02 25.57
C ASN A 284 2.74 -14.51 25.68
N GLY A 285 1.74 -14.00 24.93
CA GLY A 285 1.25 -12.63 25.10
C GLY A 285 0.93 -12.36 26.57
N SER A 286 1.39 -11.20 27.10
CA SER A 286 1.02 -10.75 28.44
C SER A 286 -0.50 -10.75 28.57
N ARG A 287 -1.04 -11.19 29.74
CA ARG A 287 -2.49 -11.24 29.97
C ARG A 287 -3.14 -9.91 29.64
N LEU A 288 -4.03 -9.91 28.66
CA LEU A 288 -4.80 -8.73 28.28
C LEU A 288 -5.97 -8.57 29.25
N GLY A 289 -6.05 -7.42 29.92
CA GLY A 289 -7.19 -7.06 30.79
C GLY A 289 -8.50 -6.96 29.99
N SER A 290 -9.64 -6.82 30.65
CA SER A 290 -10.95 -6.66 29.97
C SER A 290 -11.09 -5.31 29.28
N LYS A 291 -10.43 -4.27 29.75
CA LYS A 291 -10.45 -2.91 29.22
C LYS A 291 -9.15 -2.64 28.47
N ILE A 292 -9.28 -2.25 27.21
CA ILE A 292 -8.15 -1.85 26.35
C ILE A 292 -8.03 -0.31 26.35
N ILE A 293 -8.83 0.37 25.54
CA ILE A 293 -8.94 1.82 25.49
C ILE A 293 -10.43 2.14 25.36
N ASP A 294 -10.92 3.04 26.19
CA ASP A 294 -12.30 3.53 26.16
C ASP A 294 -12.28 5.04 25.92
N CYS A 295 -12.78 5.45 24.77
CA CYS A 295 -12.87 6.85 24.33
C CYS A 295 -14.31 7.32 24.50
N LYS A 296 -14.55 8.39 25.26
CA LYS A 296 -15.86 8.96 25.52
C LYS A 296 -15.87 10.43 25.12
N ASP A 297 -16.66 10.73 24.11
CA ASP A 297 -16.91 12.10 23.65
C ASP A 297 -15.62 12.90 23.41
N VAL A 298 -14.66 12.29 22.72
CA VAL A 298 -13.34 12.85 22.53
C VAL A 298 -13.34 13.82 21.38
N CYS A 299 -13.01 15.10 21.66
CA CYS A 299 -12.74 16.11 20.64
C CYS A 299 -11.31 16.60 20.77
N PHE A 300 -10.66 16.84 19.65
CA PHE A 300 -9.29 17.34 19.61
C PHE A 300 -9.05 18.29 18.44
N SER A 301 -8.38 19.43 18.75
CA SER A 301 -8.04 20.45 17.73
C SER A 301 -6.65 21.04 17.98
N TYR A 302 -5.99 21.47 16.90
CA TYR A 302 -4.84 22.35 16.92
C TYR A 302 -5.26 23.72 16.35
N GLY A 303 -5.47 24.70 17.23
CA GLY A 303 -5.98 26.01 16.82
C GLY A 303 -7.35 25.90 16.14
N PRO A 304 -7.51 26.36 14.87
CA PRO A 304 -8.77 26.28 14.14
C PRO A 304 -9.05 24.89 13.55
N ASP A 305 -8.03 24.04 13.42
CA ASP A 305 -8.14 22.75 12.71
C ASP A 305 -8.62 21.67 13.66
N VAL A 306 -9.81 21.10 13.34
CA VAL A 306 -10.43 20.01 14.11
C VAL A 306 -9.98 18.67 13.55
N TYR A 307 -9.35 17.85 14.38
CA TYR A 307 -8.85 16.51 14.02
C TYR A 307 -9.71 15.38 14.57
N LEU A 308 -10.50 15.65 15.61
CA LEU A 308 -11.43 14.69 16.20
C LEU A 308 -12.66 15.44 16.71
N ASP A 309 -13.86 14.96 16.33
CA ASP A 309 -15.13 15.57 16.70
C ASP A 309 -16.07 14.51 17.30
N HIS A 310 -16.35 14.63 18.60
CA HIS A 310 -17.27 13.76 19.36
C HIS A 310 -17.03 12.25 19.17
N PHE A 311 -15.76 11.81 19.13
CA PHE A 311 -15.43 10.42 18.94
C PHE A 311 -15.68 9.59 20.21
N THR A 312 -16.54 8.58 20.10
CA THR A 312 -16.82 7.63 21.17
C THR A 312 -16.64 6.21 20.66
N TYR A 313 -15.71 5.46 21.29
CA TYR A 313 -15.42 4.09 20.90
C TYR A 313 -14.77 3.31 22.05
N ASN A 314 -15.14 2.04 22.19
CA ASN A 314 -14.56 1.12 23.18
C ASN A 314 -13.82 -0.01 22.47
N PHE A 315 -12.49 0.04 22.45
CA PHE A 315 -11.64 -0.96 21.82
C PHE A 315 -11.76 -2.31 22.54
N GLN A 316 -12.05 -3.36 21.76
CA GLN A 316 -12.23 -4.71 22.25
C GLN A 316 -10.91 -5.49 22.30
N ARG A 317 -10.92 -6.61 23.02
CA ARG A 317 -9.78 -7.54 23.04
C ARG A 317 -9.62 -8.23 21.70
N PHE A 318 -8.37 -8.37 21.28
CA PHE A 318 -7.99 -9.05 20.04
C PHE A 318 -8.57 -8.40 18.77
N GLU A 319 -9.09 -7.20 18.93
CA GLU A 319 -9.62 -6.42 17.84
C GLU A 319 -8.50 -5.96 16.92
N ARG A 320 -8.75 -5.97 15.60
CA ARG A 320 -7.81 -5.61 14.55
C ARG A 320 -8.39 -4.50 13.70
N VAL A 321 -7.96 -3.28 13.98
CA VAL A 321 -8.49 -2.06 13.37
C VAL A 321 -7.52 -1.53 12.33
N GLY A 322 -8.01 -1.30 11.11
CA GLY A 322 -7.31 -0.54 10.09
C GLY A 322 -7.73 0.92 10.11
N ILE A 323 -6.80 1.83 9.92
CA ILE A 323 -7.08 3.26 9.81
C ILE A 323 -6.71 3.73 8.41
N VAL A 324 -7.68 4.30 7.70
CA VAL A 324 -7.52 4.80 6.34
C VAL A 324 -8.03 6.23 6.21
N GLY A 325 -7.52 6.97 5.25
CA GLY A 325 -7.93 8.37 4.97
C GLY A 325 -6.83 9.16 4.31
N LYS A 326 -7.17 10.34 3.79
CA LYS A 326 -6.21 11.22 3.12
C LYS A 326 -5.07 11.66 4.03
N ASN A 327 -3.97 12.09 3.43
CA ASN A 327 -2.88 12.66 4.21
C ASN A 327 -3.34 13.96 4.88
N GLY A 328 -2.88 14.20 6.12
CA GLY A 328 -3.26 15.38 6.89
C GLY A 328 -4.59 15.29 7.65
N THR A 329 -5.39 14.23 7.49
CA THR A 329 -6.70 14.09 8.19
C THR A 329 -6.61 13.76 9.68
N GLY A 330 -5.40 13.64 10.25
CA GLY A 330 -5.20 13.45 11.69
C GLY A 330 -4.97 12.01 12.14
N LYS A 331 -4.67 11.06 11.24
CA LYS A 331 -4.41 9.64 11.56
C LYS A 331 -3.34 9.48 12.66
N SER A 332 -2.14 10.02 12.46
CA SER A 332 -1.05 9.95 13.44
C SER A 332 -1.35 10.76 14.71
N THR A 333 -2.12 11.86 14.62
CA THR A 333 -2.61 12.62 15.77
C THR A 333 -3.52 11.75 16.63
N PHE A 334 -4.43 11.01 16.03
CA PHE A 334 -5.30 10.06 16.71
C PHE A 334 -4.51 8.97 17.43
N LEU A 335 -3.50 8.37 16.78
CA LEU A 335 -2.62 7.40 17.43
C LEU A 335 -1.86 7.99 18.62
N ASN A 336 -1.39 9.22 18.50
CA ASN A 336 -0.73 9.93 19.60
C ASN A 336 -1.71 10.20 20.77
N LEU A 337 -2.97 10.52 20.48
CA LEU A 337 -4.01 10.64 21.51
C LEU A 337 -4.25 9.31 22.23
N LEU A 338 -4.40 8.20 21.49
CA LEU A 338 -4.58 6.87 22.07
C LEU A 338 -3.40 6.45 22.96
N THR A 339 -2.17 6.80 22.58
CA THR A 339 -0.96 6.46 23.34
C THR A 339 -0.63 7.44 24.47
N GLY A 340 -1.30 8.60 24.54
CA GLY A 340 -1.03 9.65 25.51
C GLY A 340 0.19 10.52 25.20
N ASN A 341 0.72 10.43 23.98
CA ASN A 341 1.89 11.17 23.52
C ASN A 341 1.47 12.45 22.77
N ILE A 342 0.71 13.31 23.43
CA ILE A 342 0.29 14.59 22.84
C ILE A 342 1.45 15.56 22.92
N SER A 343 1.90 16.08 21.79
CA SER A 343 2.90 17.14 21.70
C SER A 343 2.26 18.42 21.17
N GLY A 344 2.60 19.57 21.78
CA GLY A 344 2.12 20.89 21.36
C GLY A 344 0.88 21.39 22.10
N ASN A 345 0.34 22.55 21.66
CA ASN A 345 -0.76 23.26 22.31
C ASN A 345 -2.14 22.81 21.76
N GLY A 346 -2.36 21.51 21.65
CA GLY A 346 -3.65 20.99 21.24
C GLY A 346 -4.70 21.06 22.37
N THR A 347 -5.94 21.34 22.02
CA THR A 347 -7.08 21.35 22.96
C THR A 347 -7.76 19.99 22.90
N LEU A 348 -7.75 19.24 24.02
CA LEU A 348 -8.42 17.96 24.19
C LEU A 348 -9.63 18.12 25.10
N SER A 349 -10.80 17.66 24.68
CA SER A 349 -11.97 17.46 25.55
C SER A 349 -12.45 16.01 25.46
N GLY A 350 -13.28 15.57 26.43
CA GLY A 350 -13.68 14.18 26.58
C GLY A 350 -12.69 13.37 27.42
N VAL A 351 -12.89 12.06 27.46
CA VAL A 351 -12.12 11.15 28.33
C VAL A 351 -11.57 9.98 27.53
N ILE A 352 -10.27 9.71 27.68
CA ILE A 352 -9.61 8.51 27.13
C ILE A 352 -9.09 7.69 28.31
N GLU A 353 -9.74 6.56 28.60
CA GLU A 353 -9.35 5.66 29.67
C GLU A 353 -8.58 4.47 29.13
N ARG A 354 -7.40 4.20 29.65
CA ARG A 354 -6.54 3.06 29.25
C ARG A 354 -6.56 1.98 30.32
N GLY A 355 -6.55 0.71 29.89
CA GLY A 355 -6.47 -0.42 30.81
C GLY A 355 -5.14 -0.45 31.58
N GLU A 356 -5.16 -0.78 32.87
CA GLU A 356 -3.95 -0.83 33.72
C GLU A 356 -2.93 -1.89 33.27
N SER A 357 -3.40 -2.99 32.64
CA SER A 357 -2.55 -4.06 32.11
C SER A 357 -2.07 -3.81 30.68
N LEU A 358 -2.37 -2.64 30.10
CA LEU A 358 -2.08 -2.32 28.72
C LEU A 358 -0.59 -2.05 28.51
N LYS A 359 0.03 -2.84 27.62
CA LYS A 359 1.40 -2.63 27.16
C LYS A 359 1.34 -2.28 25.69
N ILE A 360 1.58 -1.01 25.37
CA ILE A 360 1.49 -0.48 24.00
C ILE A 360 2.85 -0.58 23.33
N GLY A 361 2.92 -1.29 22.22
CA GLY A 361 4.02 -1.21 21.26
C GLY A 361 3.64 -0.25 20.15
N TYR A 362 4.36 0.87 19.99
CA TYR A 362 4.03 1.87 18.98
C TYR A 362 5.18 2.05 17.99
N TYR A 363 4.96 1.56 16.75
CA TYR A 363 5.84 1.82 15.62
C TYR A 363 5.44 3.14 14.95
N ARG A 364 6.29 4.16 15.08
CA ARG A 364 6.06 5.51 14.58
C ARG A 364 6.73 5.73 13.23
N GLN A 365 6.09 6.47 12.36
CA GLN A 365 6.65 6.89 11.08
C GLN A 365 7.98 7.66 11.25
N SER A 366 8.10 8.50 12.28
CA SER A 366 9.34 9.27 12.57
C SER A 366 10.52 8.42 13.06
N GLY A 367 10.28 7.13 13.34
CA GLY A 367 11.29 6.20 13.84
C GLY A 367 11.70 6.46 15.30
N MET A 368 12.71 5.71 15.75
CA MET A 368 13.31 5.80 17.08
C MET A 368 14.73 6.39 16.99
N LYS A 369 15.12 7.15 17.98
CA LYS A 369 16.53 7.51 18.16
C LYS A 369 17.25 6.36 18.85
N PHE A 370 18.16 5.74 18.14
CA PHE A 370 19.05 4.72 18.68
C PHE A 370 20.32 5.36 19.25
N ASP A 371 20.96 4.63 20.17
CA ASP A 371 22.35 4.88 20.50
C ASP A 371 23.21 4.34 19.34
N GLU A 372 23.80 5.23 18.59
CA GLU A 372 24.54 4.92 17.36
C GLU A 372 25.80 4.10 17.59
N ASP A 373 26.33 4.10 18.83
CA ASP A 373 27.53 3.34 19.19
C ASP A 373 27.25 1.89 19.58
N GLN A 374 26.01 1.54 19.89
CA GLN A 374 25.61 0.17 20.19
C GLN A 374 25.65 -0.72 18.95
N THR A 375 25.91 -2.02 19.17
CA THR A 375 25.76 -3.03 18.12
C THR A 375 24.31 -3.49 18.01
N VAL A 376 23.97 -4.09 16.84
CA VAL A 376 22.64 -4.69 16.61
C VAL A 376 22.30 -5.68 17.73
N MET A 377 23.26 -6.53 18.12
CA MET A 377 23.07 -7.52 19.18
C MET A 377 22.91 -6.90 20.59
N GLN A 378 23.52 -5.75 20.85
CA GLN A 378 23.32 -5.01 22.10
C GLN A 378 21.95 -4.36 22.17
N THR A 379 21.41 -3.95 21.03
CA THR A 379 20.07 -3.33 20.94
C THR A 379 18.98 -4.38 21.04
N VAL A 380 19.18 -5.56 20.41
CA VAL A 380 18.21 -6.67 20.39
C VAL A 380 18.96 -7.93 20.82
N SER A 381 18.77 -8.36 22.08
CA SER A 381 19.47 -9.50 22.66
C SER A 381 18.95 -10.88 22.22
N ASP A 382 17.96 -10.95 21.34
CA ASP A 382 17.37 -12.19 20.82
C ASP A 382 17.87 -12.53 19.43
N MET A 383 18.80 -13.50 19.34
CA MET A 383 19.35 -13.98 18.06
C MET A 383 18.29 -14.61 17.15
N GLY A 384 17.29 -15.26 17.73
CA GLY A 384 16.22 -15.91 16.98
C GLY A 384 15.44 -14.88 16.20
N LEU A 385 15.02 -13.81 16.85
CA LEU A 385 14.32 -12.68 16.25
C LEU A 385 15.15 -11.96 15.20
N LEU A 386 16.42 -11.69 15.48
CA LEU A 386 17.30 -11.06 14.51
C LEU A 386 17.39 -11.87 13.20
N ASN A 387 17.57 -13.20 13.31
CA ASN A 387 17.58 -14.07 12.14
C ASN A 387 16.24 -14.06 11.38
N GLN A 388 15.13 -14.05 12.12
CA GLN A 388 13.77 -14.00 11.56
C GLN A 388 13.56 -12.77 10.70
N PHE A 389 14.00 -11.63 11.16
CA PHE A 389 13.90 -10.37 10.44
C PHE A 389 15.13 -10.08 9.55
N LEU A 390 15.74 -11.17 9.03
CA LEU A 390 16.76 -11.12 7.99
C LEU A 390 18.05 -10.36 8.38
N PHE A 391 18.42 -10.35 9.66
CA PHE A 391 19.74 -9.94 10.09
C PHE A 391 20.70 -11.13 10.00
N SER A 392 21.72 -11.04 9.16
CA SER A 392 22.77 -12.07 9.09
C SER A 392 23.66 -12.04 10.34
N HIS A 393 24.29 -13.16 10.67
CA HIS A 393 25.19 -13.23 11.83
C HIS A 393 26.30 -12.19 11.81
N ASP A 394 26.80 -11.84 10.62
CA ASP A 394 27.84 -10.82 10.45
C ASP A 394 27.36 -9.42 10.85
N MET A 395 26.04 -9.16 10.73
CA MET A 395 25.45 -7.88 11.12
C MET A 395 25.26 -7.72 12.63
N PHE A 396 25.30 -8.80 13.41
CA PHE A 396 25.09 -8.75 14.86
C PHE A 396 26.13 -7.91 15.60
N THR A 397 27.35 -7.87 15.10
CA THR A 397 28.46 -7.07 15.64
C THR A 397 28.58 -5.68 15.01
N THR A 398 27.74 -5.39 14.00
CA THR A 398 27.75 -4.10 13.31
C THR A 398 27.13 -3.03 14.18
N LYS A 399 27.73 -1.84 14.24
CA LYS A 399 27.16 -0.67 14.94
C LYS A 399 25.90 -0.18 14.22
N VAL A 400 24.93 0.29 15.00
CA VAL A 400 23.66 0.84 14.48
C VAL A 400 23.90 2.01 13.52
N SER A 401 24.94 2.82 13.75
CA SER A 401 25.34 3.93 12.85
C SER A 401 25.69 3.49 11.42
N ARG A 402 26.08 2.22 11.22
CA ARG A 402 26.47 1.67 9.91
C ARG A 402 25.32 0.98 9.16
N LEU A 403 24.16 0.86 9.78
CA LEU A 403 22.99 0.25 9.17
C LEU A 403 22.39 1.17 8.11
N SER A 404 21.91 0.58 7.02
CA SER A 404 21.06 1.28 6.06
C SER A 404 19.73 1.71 6.69
N GLY A 405 19.04 2.67 6.07
CA GLY A 405 17.75 3.15 6.56
C GLY A 405 16.74 2.01 6.79
N GLY A 406 16.60 1.09 5.84
CA GLY A 406 15.70 -0.06 5.94
C GLY A 406 16.11 -1.06 7.02
N GLU A 407 17.42 -1.31 7.21
CA GLU A 407 17.92 -2.17 8.30
C GLU A 407 17.65 -1.53 9.67
N ARG A 408 17.84 -0.21 9.79
CA ARG A 408 17.53 0.55 11.01
C ARG A 408 16.03 0.50 11.33
N ARG A 409 15.14 0.56 10.33
CA ARG A 409 13.70 0.43 10.49
C ARG A 409 13.29 -0.97 10.94
N ARG A 410 13.88 -2.00 10.37
CA ARG A 410 13.70 -3.40 10.83
C ARG A 410 14.12 -3.58 12.28
N LEU A 411 15.28 -3.03 12.66
CA LEU A 411 15.77 -3.08 14.03
C LEU A 411 14.80 -2.37 14.99
N TYR A 412 14.25 -1.21 14.60
CA TYR A 412 13.24 -0.49 15.37
C TYR A 412 11.98 -1.34 15.61
N LEU A 413 11.47 -1.97 14.57
CA LEU A 413 10.33 -2.87 14.70
C LEU A 413 10.63 -3.99 15.70
N LEU A 414 11.79 -4.63 15.62
CA LEU A 414 12.20 -5.69 16.55
C LEU A 414 12.24 -5.22 18.00
N THR A 415 12.77 -4.03 18.26
CA THR A 415 12.81 -3.49 19.64
C THR A 415 11.42 -3.29 20.24
N ILE A 416 10.41 -3.01 19.41
CA ILE A 416 9.01 -2.90 19.85
C ILE A 416 8.44 -4.30 20.14
N LEU A 417 8.63 -5.25 19.24
CA LEU A 417 8.10 -6.61 19.38
C LEU A 417 8.68 -7.33 20.59
N MET A 418 9.95 -7.10 20.92
CA MET A 418 10.59 -7.66 22.11
C MET A 418 9.97 -7.21 23.45
N GLN A 419 9.30 -6.07 23.47
CA GLN A 419 8.62 -5.60 24.69
C GLN A 419 7.38 -6.43 25.02
N ASN A 420 7.06 -7.43 24.20
CA ASN A 420 5.84 -8.27 24.31
C ASN A 420 4.58 -7.40 24.53
N PRO A 421 4.28 -6.47 23.59
CA PRO A 421 3.10 -5.65 23.71
C PRO A 421 1.83 -6.49 23.63
N ASN A 422 0.74 -6.03 24.26
CA ASN A 422 -0.58 -6.61 24.13
C ASN A 422 -1.54 -5.74 23.29
N LEU A 423 -1.12 -4.49 23.00
CA LEU A 423 -1.67 -3.63 21.94
C LEU A 423 -0.50 -3.17 21.07
N LEU A 424 -0.55 -3.51 19.79
CA LEU A 424 0.44 -3.08 18.81
C LEU A 424 -0.18 -2.04 17.88
N ILE A 425 0.48 -0.90 17.78
CA ILE A 425 0.08 0.21 16.90
C ILE A 425 1.18 0.38 15.84
N LEU A 426 0.80 0.32 14.57
CA LEU A 426 1.69 0.46 13.43
C LEU A 426 1.28 1.66 12.60
N ASP A 427 2.13 2.69 12.52
CA ASP A 427 1.91 3.90 11.73
C ASP A 427 2.76 3.86 10.46
N GLU A 428 2.12 3.56 9.32
CA GLU A 428 2.70 3.41 7.99
C GLU A 428 3.93 2.48 7.93
N PRO A 429 3.84 1.22 8.41
CA PRO A 429 4.99 0.32 8.43
C PRO A 429 5.43 -0.09 7.02
N THR A 430 4.55 0.00 6.04
CA THR A 430 4.77 -0.44 4.66
C THR A 430 5.68 0.49 3.86
N ASN A 431 5.77 1.77 4.23
CA ASN A 431 6.59 2.76 3.51
C ASN A 431 8.10 2.51 3.62
N ASP A 432 8.55 1.86 4.69
CA ASP A 432 9.96 1.77 5.05
C ASP A 432 10.52 0.34 4.99
N LEU A 433 9.65 -0.67 4.86
CA LEU A 433 10.01 -2.07 4.87
C LEU A 433 9.95 -2.66 3.46
N ASP A 434 10.92 -3.51 3.12
CA ASP A 434 10.87 -4.24 1.86
C ASP A 434 9.82 -5.36 1.88
N ILE A 435 9.40 -5.80 0.69
CA ILE A 435 8.36 -6.83 0.52
C ILE A 435 8.67 -8.11 1.31
N VAL A 436 9.95 -8.51 1.40
CA VAL A 436 10.34 -9.72 2.12
C VAL A 436 10.13 -9.54 3.62
N THR A 437 10.54 -8.40 4.16
CA THR A 437 10.31 -8.04 5.57
C THR A 437 8.82 -7.87 5.87
N LEU A 438 8.04 -7.29 4.95
CA LEU A 438 6.59 -7.17 5.09
C LEU A 438 5.91 -8.53 5.16
N ASN A 439 6.33 -9.51 4.36
CA ASN A 439 5.81 -10.88 4.44
C ASN A 439 6.07 -11.50 5.82
N VAL A 440 7.29 -11.34 6.36
CA VAL A 440 7.63 -11.83 7.71
C VAL A 440 6.78 -11.14 8.77
N LEU A 441 6.59 -9.82 8.65
CA LEU A 441 5.74 -9.05 9.57
C LEU A 441 4.27 -9.51 9.50
N GLU A 442 3.74 -9.74 8.31
CA GLU A 442 2.37 -10.25 8.13
C GLU A 442 2.17 -11.62 8.80
N GLU A 443 3.10 -12.55 8.60
CA GLU A 443 3.05 -13.86 9.26
C GLU A 443 3.06 -13.72 10.78
N TYR A 444 3.94 -12.86 11.31
CA TYR A 444 3.98 -12.57 12.74
C TYR A 444 2.65 -11.98 13.25
N LEU A 445 2.09 -10.99 12.53
CA LEU A 445 0.86 -10.31 12.94
C LEU A 445 -0.38 -11.20 12.86
N LYS A 446 -0.41 -12.19 11.97
CA LYS A 446 -1.50 -13.18 11.92
C LYS A 446 -1.60 -13.99 13.20
N ASP A 447 -0.45 -14.39 13.77
CA ASP A 447 -0.37 -15.19 14.99
C ASP A 447 -0.33 -14.33 16.26
N PHE A 448 -0.32 -13.01 16.12
CA PHE A 448 -0.25 -12.09 17.25
C PHE A 448 -1.49 -12.15 18.13
N LYS A 449 -1.29 -12.48 19.43
CA LYS A 449 -2.33 -12.67 20.44
C LYS A 449 -2.63 -11.38 21.22
N GLY A 450 -2.72 -10.26 20.55
CA GLY A 450 -3.05 -8.96 21.12
C GLY A 450 -3.99 -8.19 20.21
N SER A 451 -4.37 -6.97 20.62
CA SER A 451 -5.12 -6.06 19.77
C SER A 451 -4.17 -5.31 18.84
N LEU A 452 -4.64 -5.00 17.63
CA LEU A 452 -3.83 -4.42 16.56
C LEU A 452 -4.51 -3.18 15.99
N ILE A 453 -3.76 -2.09 15.86
CA ILE A 453 -4.20 -0.87 15.16
C ILE A 453 -3.17 -0.58 14.07
N ILE A 454 -3.59 -0.53 12.83
CA ILE A 454 -2.72 -0.32 11.67
C ILE A 454 -3.17 0.90 10.88
N VAL A 455 -2.28 1.86 10.68
CA VAL A 455 -2.41 2.88 9.64
C VAL A 455 -1.58 2.44 8.46
N SER A 456 -2.18 2.25 7.31
CA SER A 456 -1.45 1.91 6.08
C SER A 456 -2.23 2.33 4.84
N HIS A 457 -1.49 2.60 3.77
CA HIS A 457 -2.02 2.77 2.42
C HIS A 457 -1.88 1.49 1.57
N ASP A 458 -1.23 0.45 2.10
CA ASP A 458 -1.15 -0.88 1.47
C ASP A 458 -2.44 -1.67 1.71
N ARG A 459 -3.23 -1.82 0.65
CA ARG A 459 -4.54 -2.50 0.66
C ARG A 459 -4.39 -3.98 1.00
N HIS A 460 -3.39 -4.65 0.43
CA HIS A 460 -3.14 -6.06 0.66
C HIS A 460 -2.76 -6.34 2.12
N PHE A 461 -2.01 -5.43 2.74
CA PHE A 461 -1.64 -5.51 4.14
C PHE A 461 -2.86 -5.35 5.07
N LEU A 462 -3.74 -4.40 4.75
CA LEU A 462 -4.98 -4.19 5.50
C LEU A 462 -5.94 -5.38 5.34
N ASP A 463 -6.23 -5.83 4.12
CA ASP A 463 -7.19 -6.92 3.85
C ASP A 463 -6.83 -8.23 4.55
N ARG A 464 -5.53 -8.46 4.79
CA ARG A 464 -5.05 -9.68 5.45
C ARG A 464 -5.05 -9.63 6.97
N LEU A 465 -5.01 -8.45 7.56
CA LEU A 465 -4.69 -8.27 8.97
C LEU A 465 -5.78 -7.62 9.81
N VAL A 466 -6.74 -6.90 9.19
CA VAL A 466 -7.74 -6.14 9.92
C VAL A 466 -9.15 -6.68 9.70
N ASP A 467 -10.00 -6.51 10.71
CA ASP A 467 -11.36 -6.99 10.71
C ASP A 467 -12.36 -5.85 10.39
N HIS A 468 -11.98 -4.60 10.68
CA HIS A 468 -12.74 -3.41 10.34
C HIS A 468 -11.87 -2.17 10.20
N LEU A 469 -12.45 -1.09 9.66
CA LEU A 469 -11.75 0.13 9.27
C LEU A 469 -12.32 1.37 9.91
N PHE A 470 -11.45 2.24 10.43
CA PHE A 470 -11.75 3.62 10.74
C PHE A 470 -11.38 4.51 9.57
N ILE A 471 -12.37 5.17 9.00
CA ILE A 471 -12.22 5.99 7.82
C ILE A 471 -12.23 7.46 8.23
N PHE A 472 -11.09 8.11 8.08
CA PHE A 472 -10.91 9.52 8.37
C PHE A 472 -11.39 10.36 7.18
N CYS A 473 -12.61 10.92 7.33
CA CYS A 473 -13.25 11.70 6.27
C CYS A 473 -12.77 13.16 6.20
N GLY A 474 -11.96 13.62 7.17
CA GLY A 474 -11.63 15.03 7.39
C GLY A 474 -12.59 15.69 8.37
N ASP A 475 -12.29 16.96 8.77
CA ASP A 475 -13.07 17.75 9.72
C ASP A 475 -13.43 17.03 11.02
N GLY A 476 -12.52 16.17 11.50
CA GLY A 476 -12.67 15.40 12.74
C GLY A 476 -13.63 14.22 12.67
N LYS A 477 -14.23 13.93 11.52
CA LYS A 477 -15.22 12.85 11.35
C LYS A 477 -14.58 11.52 11.03
N ILE A 478 -14.89 10.49 11.83
CA ILE A 478 -14.47 9.12 11.63
C ILE A 478 -15.70 8.26 11.37
N LYS A 479 -15.67 7.48 10.29
CA LYS A 479 -16.68 6.43 10.02
C LYS A 479 -16.08 5.08 10.39
N ASP A 480 -16.85 4.26 11.09
CA ASP A 480 -16.54 2.86 11.34
C ASP A 480 -17.16 2.01 10.23
N PHE A 481 -16.36 1.17 9.58
CA PHE A 481 -16.78 0.27 8.52
C PHE A 481 -16.35 -1.16 8.87
N ILE A 482 -17.32 -2.05 9.05
CA ILE A 482 -17.07 -3.47 9.33
C ILE A 482 -16.83 -4.18 7.99
N GLY A 483 -15.63 -4.68 7.79
CA GLY A 483 -15.22 -5.38 6.58
C GLY A 483 -13.79 -5.07 6.17
N SER A 484 -13.35 -5.68 5.07
CA SER A 484 -12.02 -5.48 4.49
C SER A 484 -11.90 -4.13 3.77
N TYR A 485 -10.67 -3.74 3.46
CA TYR A 485 -10.44 -2.53 2.67
C TYR A 485 -11.02 -2.66 1.24
N SER A 486 -10.89 -3.83 0.63
CA SER A 486 -11.45 -4.09 -0.70
C SER A 486 -12.96 -3.93 -0.74
N GLU A 487 -13.68 -4.45 0.27
CA GLU A 487 -15.14 -4.26 0.40
C GLU A 487 -15.53 -2.79 0.59
N TYR A 488 -14.79 -2.05 1.42
CA TYR A 488 -14.98 -0.62 1.59
C TYR A 488 -14.78 0.16 0.28
N HIS A 489 -13.75 -0.18 -0.46
CA HIS A 489 -13.42 0.46 -1.73
C HIS A 489 -14.52 0.26 -2.79
N ASP A 490 -15.04 -0.96 -2.90
CA ASP A 490 -16.14 -1.28 -3.80
C ASP A 490 -17.42 -0.53 -3.39
N TYR A 491 -17.72 -0.50 -2.10
CA TYR A 491 -18.84 0.28 -1.56
C TYR A 491 -18.73 1.78 -1.90
N ILE A 492 -17.56 2.39 -1.73
CA ILE A 492 -17.35 3.81 -2.07
C ILE A 492 -17.50 4.05 -3.57
N LYS A 493 -16.95 3.18 -4.42
CA LYS A 493 -17.10 3.31 -5.88
C LYS A 493 -18.56 3.25 -6.33
N GLU A 494 -19.32 2.33 -5.78
CA GLU A 494 -20.77 2.24 -6.05
C GLU A 494 -21.51 3.49 -5.57
N TYR A 495 -21.22 3.94 -4.35
CA TYR A 495 -21.82 5.13 -3.78
C TYR A 495 -21.51 6.40 -4.60
N GLU A 496 -20.26 6.60 -5.00
CA GLU A 496 -19.88 7.72 -5.86
C GLU A 496 -20.50 7.64 -7.25
N ALA A 497 -20.60 6.44 -7.82
CA ALA A 497 -21.25 6.23 -9.11
C ALA A 497 -22.74 6.61 -9.03
N GLN A 498 -23.42 6.23 -7.95
CA GLN A 498 -24.81 6.61 -7.69
C GLN A 498 -24.96 8.13 -7.51
N GLN A 499 -24.08 8.78 -6.71
CA GLN A 499 -24.10 10.22 -6.51
C GLN A 499 -23.84 10.99 -7.81
N LYS A 500 -22.89 10.54 -8.62
CA LYS A 500 -22.61 11.12 -9.95
C LYS A 500 -23.79 10.93 -10.92
N ALA A 501 -24.49 9.83 -10.84
CA ALA A 501 -25.70 9.59 -11.63
C ALA A 501 -26.85 10.54 -11.22
N ILE A 502 -27.05 10.70 -9.91
CA ILE A 502 -28.04 11.64 -9.34
C ILE A 502 -27.69 13.09 -9.70
N ALA A 503 -26.43 13.49 -9.57
CA ALA A 503 -25.97 14.83 -9.94
C ALA A 503 -26.16 15.12 -11.44
N LYS A 504 -25.83 14.15 -12.32
CA LYS A 504 -26.06 14.26 -13.76
C LYS A 504 -27.54 14.31 -14.13
N ALA A 505 -28.38 13.60 -13.39
CA ALA A 505 -29.82 13.67 -13.57
C ALA A 505 -30.35 15.07 -13.21
N LYS A 506 -29.94 15.62 -12.05
CA LYS A 506 -30.28 16.99 -11.62
C LYS A 506 -29.77 18.06 -12.59
N GLU A 507 -28.56 17.95 -13.09
CA GLU A 507 -28.01 18.88 -14.11
C GLU A 507 -28.75 18.81 -15.44
N LYS A 508 -29.21 17.62 -15.83
CA LYS A 508 -30.06 17.46 -17.01
C LYS A 508 -31.44 18.08 -16.81
N GLU A 509 -32.03 17.98 -15.63
CA GLU A 509 -33.29 18.64 -15.25
C GLU A 509 -33.14 20.15 -15.20
N GLU A 510 -32.06 20.70 -14.60
CA GLU A 510 -31.78 22.13 -14.58
C GLU A 510 -31.51 22.70 -15.99
N LYS A 511 -30.74 21.98 -16.83
CA LYS A 511 -30.52 22.37 -18.23
C LYS A 511 -31.78 22.26 -19.08
N ALA A 512 -32.66 21.32 -18.78
CA ALA A 512 -33.99 21.26 -19.40
C ALA A 512 -34.93 22.40 -18.94
N ALA A 513 -34.78 22.81 -17.67
CA ALA A 513 -35.54 23.96 -17.12
C ALA A 513 -35.03 25.33 -17.63
N THR A 514 -33.71 25.45 -17.93
CA THR A 514 -33.12 26.71 -18.43
C THR A 514 -33.15 26.85 -19.95
N ALA A 515 -33.45 25.78 -20.70
CA ALA A 515 -33.48 25.77 -22.17
C ALA A 515 -34.86 26.10 -22.78
N ALA A 516 -35.76 26.70 -22.08
CA ALA A 516 -37.06 27.13 -22.62
C ALA A 516 -37.17 28.66 -22.74
N PRO A 517 -36.85 29.25 -23.93
CA PRO A 517 -37.52 30.47 -24.32
C PRO A 517 -38.62 30.09 -25.33
N ASP A 518 -39.83 30.52 -25.02
CA ASP A 518 -40.96 30.72 -25.93
C ASP A 518 -41.24 29.67 -27.01
N ALA A 519 -42.03 28.66 -26.70
CA ALA A 519 -43.02 28.18 -27.68
C ALA A 519 -44.10 27.29 -27.01
N LYS A 520 -45.29 27.81 -27.03
CA LYS A 520 -46.59 27.11 -27.00
C LYS A 520 -46.97 26.35 -25.71
N ARG A 521 -47.93 26.95 -25.00
CA ARG A 521 -48.88 26.27 -24.11
C ARG A 521 -49.20 24.87 -24.67
N ALA A 522 -48.52 23.84 -24.17
CA ALA A 522 -49.01 22.47 -24.28
C ALA A 522 -49.89 22.23 -23.04
N THR A 523 -51.14 21.96 -23.29
CA THR A 523 -52.16 21.56 -22.35
C THR A 523 -51.67 20.40 -21.49
N LYS A 524 -51.66 20.59 -20.16
CA LYS A 524 -51.56 19.48 -19.18
C LYS A 524 -52.59 18.43 -19.56
N LYS A 525 -52.14 17.24 -19.89
CA LYS A 525 -52.99 16.05 -20.04
C LYS A 525 -53.58 15.78 -18.66
N LYS A 526 -54.86 16.03 -18.48
CA LYS A 526 -55.57 15.55 -17.30
C LYS A 526 -55.50 14.02 -17.30
N LEU A 527 -55.08 13.47 -16.18
CA LEU A 527 -55.14 12.03 -15.93
C LEU A 527 -56.53 11.48 -16.31
N SER A 528 -56.51 10.35 -16.98
CA SER A 528 -57.73 9.60 -17.27
C SER A 528 -58.44 9.25 -15.96
N TRP A 529 -59.78 9.21 -15.96
CA TRP A 529 -60.55 8.80 -14.78
C TRP A 529 -60.11 7.43 -14.21
N LYS A 530 -59.58 6.55 -15.04
CA LYS A 530 -59.00 5.27 -14.61
C LYS A 530 -57.69 5.45 -13.84
N GLU A 531 -56.81 6.32 -14.29
CA GLU A 531 -55.51 6.61 -13.68
C GLU A 531 -55.68 7.37 -12.34
N GLN A 532 -56.67 8.24 -12.25
CA GLN A 532 -57.01 8.89 -10.97
C GLN A 532 -57.52 7.89 -9.92
N LYS A 533 -58.35 6.93 -10.33
CA LYS A 533 -58.84 5.88 -9.45
C LYS A 533 -57.74 4.90 -9.04
N GLU A 534 -56.80 4.59 -9.95
CA GLU A 534 -55.59 3.79 -9.68
C GLU A 534 -54.71 4.49 -8.64
N LEU A 535 -54.48 5.80 -8.77
CA LEU A 535 -53.68 6.59 -7.85
C LEU A 535 -54.28 6.62 -6.43
N GLU A 536 -55.61 6.85 -6.31
CA GLU A 536 -56.29 6.77 -5.00
C GLU A 536 -56.23 5.38 -4.37
N GLN A 537 -56.20 4.31 -5.19
CA GLN A 537 -56.07 2.95 -4.69
C GLN A 537 -54.64 2.64 -4.23
N LEU A 538 -53.65 3.10 -5.00
CA LEU A 538 -52.24 2.96 -4.65
C LEU A 538 -51.89 3.69 -3.35
N GLU A 539 -52.41 4.89 -3.12
CA GLU A 539 -52.23 5.62 -1.86
C GLU A 539 -52.78 4.85 -0.65
N LYS A 540 -53.95 4.22 -0.78
CA LYS A 540 -54.53 3.41 0.30
C LYS A 540 -53.69 2.14 0.54
N ASP A 541 -53.24 1.53 -0.52
CA ASP A 541 -52.44 0.30 -0.44
C ASP A 541 -51.07 0.58 0.18
N ILE A 542 -50.40 1.69 -0.19
CA ILE A 542 -49.12 2.14 0.39
C ILE A 542 -49.28 2.42 1.89
N ASP A 543 -50.35 3.13 2.29
CA ASP A 543 -50.60 3.43 3.70
C ASP A 543 -50.88 2.15 4.52
N SER A 544 -51.62 1.17 3.94
CA SER A 544 -51.90 -0.10 4.61
C SER A 544 -50.69 -0.99 4.73
N LEU A 545 -49.87 -1.09 3.66
CA LEU A 545 -48.61 -1.87 3.67
C LEU A 545 -47.54 -1.23 4.56
N GLY A 546 -47.48 0.10 4.63
CA GLY A 546 -46.61 0.83 5.54
C GLY A 546 -46.93 0.57 7.00
N LYS A 547 -48.22 0.48 7.39
CA LYS A 547 -48.65 0.11 8.72
C LYS A 547 -48.32 -1.33 9.06
N GLU A 548 -48.58 -2.26 8.12
CA GLU A 548 -48.23 -3.70 8.30
C GLU A 548 -46.71 -3.89 8.46
N LYS A 549 -45.90 -3.15 7.68
CA LYS A 549 -44.43 -3.15 7.81
C LYS A 549 -43.98 -2.69 9.19
N ALA A 550 -44.53 -1.59 9.69
CA ALA A 550 -44.20 -1.05 11.03
C ALA A 550 -44.63 -2.00 12.16
N GLU A 551 -45.79 -2.67 12.06
CA GLU A 551 -46.22 -3.66 13.01
C GLU A 551 -45.33 -4.90 13.04
N LEU A 552 -44.90 -5.39 11.86
CA LEU A 552 -43.97 -6.50 11.73
C LEU A 552 -42.59 -6.15 12.27
N GLU A 553 -42.10 -4.94 12.02
CA GLU A 553 -40.82 -4.44 12.54
C GLU A 553 -40.83 -4.32 14.07
N GLN A 554 -41.95 -3.83 14.65
CA GLN A 554 -42.14 -3.77 16.09
C GLN A 554 -42.26 -5.16 16.70
N ALA A 555 -42.92 -6.09 16.04
CA ALA A 555 -43.04 -7.46 16.49
C ALA A 555 -41.71 -8.21 16.49
N LEU A 556 -40.90 -8.02 15.44
CA LEU A 556 -39.56 -8.59 15.32
C LEU A 556 -38.56 -7.96 16.32
N SER A 557 -38.68 -6.66 16.62
CA SER A 557 -37.80 -5.97 17.58
C SER A 557 -38.16 -6.28 19.06
N SER A 558 -39.40 -6.69 19.38
CA SER A 558 -39.85 -6.93 20.74
C SER A 558 -39.27 -8.20 21.40
N GLY A 559 -38.66 -9.11 20.61
CA GLY A 559 -37.99 -10.34 21.11
C GLY A 559 -38.87 -11.33 21.83
N THR A 560 -40.22 -11.16 21.76
CA THR A 560 -41.19 -12.00 22.52
C THR A 560 -41.81 -13.15 21.70
N LEU A 561 -41.43 -13.27 20.41
CA LEU A 561 -42.01 -14.27 19.51
C LEU A 561 -41.25 -15.60 19.58
N GLU A 562 -42.00 -16.73 19.49
CA GLU A 562 -41.44 -18.07 19.32
C GLU A 562 -40.72 -18.19 17.94
N TYR A 563 -39.69 -19.03 17.89
CA TYR A 563 -38.79 -19.15 16.73
C TYR A 563 -39.49 -19.36 15.37
N GLU A 564 -40.57 -20.18 15.34
CA GLU A 564 -41.35 -20.39 14.12
C GLU A 564 -42.07 -19.14 13.65
N LYS A 565 -42.61 -18.35 14.58
CA LYS A 565 -43.31 -17.09 14.30
C LYS A 565 -42.34 -15.96 13.86
N VAL A 566 -41.11 -15.99 14.34
CA VAL A 566 -40.05 -15.04 13.88
C VAL A 566 -39.71 -15.29 12.41
N GLN A 567 -39.64 -16.56 11.99
CA GLN A 567 -39.35 -16.93 10.60
C GLN A 567 -40.50 -16.53 9.66
N GLU A 568 -41.74 -16.75 10.06
CA GLU A 568 -42.92 -16.31 9.29
C GLU A 568 -43.02 -14.79 9.19
N ALA A 569 -42.81 -14.08 10.30
CA ALA A 569 -42.81 -12.62 10.35
C ALA A 569 -41.69 -12.02 9.49
N SER A 570 -40.50 -12.61 9.48
CA SER A 570 -39.36 -12.17 8.65
C SER A 570 -39.62 -12.38 7.15
N GLN A 571 -40.20 -13.53 6.76
CA GLN A 571 -40.62 -13.77 5.38
C GLN A 571 -41.74 -12.80 4.95
N ARG A 572 -42.70 -12.55 5.81
CA ARG A 572 -43.79 -11.60 5.55
C ARG A 572 -43.27 -10.16 5.41
N PHE A 573 -42.33 -9.76 6.28
CA PHE A 573 -41.69 -8.45 6.20
C PHE A 573 -40.96 -8.25 4.86
N GLY A 574 -40.21 -9.26 4.36
CA GLY A 574 -39.58 -9.21 3.06
C GLY A 574 -40.58 -9.05 1.91
N THR A 575 -41.71 -9.79 1.96
CA THR A 575 -42.76 -9.68 0.92
C THR A 575 -43.50 -8.35 0.96
N VAL A 576 -43.79 -7.82 2.14
CA VAL A 576 -44.45 -6.52 2.33
C VAL A 576 -43.53 -5.39 1.88
N SER A 577 -42.22 -5.48 2.17
CA SER A 577 -41.25 -4.46 1.72
C SER A 577 -41.15 -4.41 0.19
N SER A 578 -41.05 -5.56 -0.48
CA SER A 578 -40.99 -5.57 -1.95
C SER A 578 -42.27 -5.11 -2.63
N LEU A 579 -43.45 -5.42 -2.05
CA LEU A 579 -44.74 -4.93 -2.55
C LEU A 579 -44.90 -3.42 -2.34
N LEU A 580 -44.39 -2.88 -1.25
CA LEU A 580 -44.41 -1.44 -0.97
C LEU A 580 -43.56 -0.69 -1.96
N ASP A 581 -42.30 -1.16 -2.21
CA ASP A 581 -41.40 -0.56 -3.21
C ASP A 581 -42.02 -0.57 -4.63
N GLU A 582 -42.70 -1.67 -5.03
CA GLU A 582 -43.35 -1.78 -6.34
C GLU A 582 -44.52 -0.79 -6.47
N LYS A 583 -45.32 -0.66 -5.41
CA LYS A 583 -46.46 0.27 -5.42
C LYS A 583 -46.02 1.73 -5.33
N GLU A 584 -44.98 2.05 -4.58
CA GLU A 584 -44.38 3.40 -4.54
C GLU A 584 -43.80 3.81 -5.89
N MET A 585 -43.10 2.90 -6.58
CA MET A 585 -42.61 3.14 -7.95
C MET A 585 -43.77 3.45 -8.90
N ARG A 586 -44.87 2.67 -8.83
CA ARG A 586 -46.03 2.87 -9.70
C ARG A 586 -46.76 4.16 -9.38
N TRP A 587 -46.85 4.53 -8.11
CA TRP A 587 -47.44 5.80 -7.66
C TRP A 587 -46.62 7.00 -8.18
N LEU A 588 -45.27 6.95 -8.12
CA LEU A 588 -44.36 7.96 -8.66
C LEU A 588 -44.54 8.12 -10.19
N GLU A 589 -44.65 7.03 -10.95
CA GLU A 589 -44.88 7.07 -12.40
C GLU A 589 -46.22 7.80 -12.75
N LEU A 590 -47.26 7.56 -11.97
CA LEU A 590 -48.54 8.22 -12.17
C LEU A 590 -48.53 9.70 -11.73
N GLN A 591 -47.75 10.06 -10.70
CA GLN A 591 -47.54 11.44 -10.27
C GLN A 591 -46.70 12.26 -11.25
N GLU A 592 -45.72 11.71 -11.91
CA GLU A 592 -44.93 12.38 -12.94
C GLU A 592 -45.76 12.75 -14.19
N ASN A 593 -46.91 12.09 -14.39
CA ASN A 593 -47.87 12.42 -15.46
C ASN A 593 -48.93 13.50 -15.08
N LEU A 594 -48.88 14.04 -13.84
CA LEU A 594 -49.72 15.14 -13.33
C LEU A 594 -49.13 16.50 -13.66
#